data_6507c1fcb5614723114e5cdac60c08cf
#
_entry.id   6507c1fcb5614723114e5cdac60c08cf
#
_cell.length_a   1.000
_cell.length_b   1.000
_cell.length_c   1.000
_cell.angle_alpha   90.00
_cell.angle_beta   90.00
_cell.angle_gamma   90.00
#
_symmetry.space_group_name_H-M   'P 1'
#
loop_
_entity.id
_entity.type
_entity.pdbx_description
1 polymer ?
#
loop_
_entity_poly.entity_id
_entity_poly.type
_entity_poly.pdbx_seq_one_letter_code
_entity_poly.pdbx_strand_id
1 'polypeptide(L)'
;MKTLTIDFETYYDKQYSLSKLTTEAYIRDDQFEVIGVAVKQSGGETQWFSGTKQKTKEFLNSFDWGNSLAIAHNAMFDMAILSWHFDIKPKMIADTLSMSRAIHSVEVGGSLKALCSYYHLGAKGDEVINALGKRRIDFDDDSLARY
;
A
#
# COMPACT_ATOMS: atom_id res chain seq x y z
N MET A 1 2.16 22.12 3.24
CA MET A 1 2.02 20.74 3.73
C MET A 1 2.52 19.81 2.64
N LYS A 2 3.38 18.86 2.95
CA LYS A 2 3.89 17.89 1.98
C LYS A 2 2.85 16.79 1.76
N THR A 3 2.91 16.15 0.59
CA THR A 3 2.08 14.99 0.27
C THR A 3 2.96 13.75 0.19
N LEU A 4 2.55 12.69 0.85
CA LEU A 4 3.20 11.36 0.84
C LEU A 4 2.21 10.34 0.29
N THR A 5 2.45 9.78 -0.88
CA THR A 5 1.69 8.64 -1.39
C THR A 5 2.35 7.36 -0.88
N ILE A 6 1.56 6.43 -0.36
CA ILE A 6 2.04 5.17 0.21
C ILE A 6 1.24 3.98 -0.32
N ASP A 7 1.91 2.85 -0.49
CA ASP A 7 1.32 1.57 -0.87
C ASP A 7 2.10 0.43 -0.22
N PHE A 8 1.42 -0.41 0.57
CA PHE A 8 2.00 -1.58 1.21
C PHE A 8 1.71 -2.84 0.41
N GLU A 9 2.74 -3.63 0.17
CA GLU A 9 2.62 -4.99 -0.32
C GLU A 9 2.75 -5.98 0.84
N THR A 10 1.80 -6.91 0.94
CA THR A 10 1.68 -7.81 2.09
C THR A 10 1.51 -9.25 1.66
N TYR A 11 1.91 -10.19 2.54
CA TYR A 11 1.70 -11.62 2.32
C TYR A 11 0.22 -11.97 2.24
N TYR A 12 -0.15 -12.81 1.30
CA TYR A 12 -1.47 -13.43 1.20
C TYR A 12 -1.39 -14.81 0.55
N ASP A 13 -2.38 -15.65 0.83
CA ASP A 13 -2.55 -16.96 0.20
C ASP A 13 -4.04 -17.28 -0.07
N LYS A 14 -4.32 -18.55 -0.43
CA LYS A 14 -5.70 -18.98 -0.76
C LYS A 14 -6.66 -18.97 0.43
N GLN A 15 -6.15 -19.07 1.66
CA GLN A 15 -6.94 -19.08 2.90
C GLN A 15 -6.86 -17.75 3.63
N TYR A 16 -5.70 -17.12 3.61
CA TYR A 16 -5.39 -15.86 4.25
C TYR A 16 -5.34 -14.72 3.24
N SER A 17 -6.42 -13.98 3.11
CA SER A 17 -6.55 -12.87 2.16
C SER A 17 -7.69 -11.92 2.53
N LEU A 18 -7.65 -10.71 1.98
CA LEU A 18 -8.72 -9.71 2.16
C LEU A 18 -10.07 -10.12 1.52
N SER A 19 -10.11 -11.15 0.68
CA SER A 19 -11.35 -11.73 0.20
C SER A 19 -12.00 -12.71 1.19
N LYS A 20 -11.25 -13.17 2.21
CA LYS A 20 -11.69 -14.12 3.23
C LYS A 20 -11.84 -13.50 4.61
N LEU A 21 -11.04 -12.48 4.91
CA LEU A 21 -10.94 -11.84 6.21
C LEU A 21 -11.34 -10.36 6.11
N THR A 22 -11.83 -9.80 7.22
CA THR A 22 -11.94 -8.35 7.33
C THR A 22 -10.55 -7.72 7.35
N THR A 23 -10.44 -6.44 6.99
CA THR A 23 -9.18 -5.71 7.02
C THR A 23 -8.50 -5.80 8.40
N GLU A 24 -9.27 -5.64 9.47
CA GLU A 24 -8.74 -5.74 10.84
C GLU A 24 -8.23 -7.15 11.16
N ALA A 25 -9.04 -8.18 10.88
CA ALA A 25 -8.63 -9.56 11.13
C ALA A 25 -7.39 -9.94 10.32
N TYR A 26 -7.30 -9.49 9.07
CA TYR A 26 -6.14 -9.73 8.22
C TYR A 26 -4.86 -9.06 8.76
N ILE A 27 -4.93 -7.78 9.11
CA ILE A 27 -3.75 -7.01 9.55
C ILE A 27 -3.28 -7.44 10.97
N ARG A 28 -4.20 -7.89 11.84
CA ARG A 28 -3.89 -8.30 13.21
C ARG A 28 -3.56 -9.77 13.37
N ASP A 29 -3.66 -10.57 12.31
CA ASP A 29 -3.34 -11.99 12.32
C ASP A 29 -1.83 -12.21 12.47
N ASP A 30 -1.43 -13.30 13.13
CA ASP A 30 -0.03 -13.68 13.31
C ASP A 30 0.69 -14.00 11.99
N GLN A 31 -0.07 -14.32 10.94
CA GLN A 31 0.46 -14.54 9.58
C GLN A 31 0.80 -13.25 8.84
N PHE A 32 0.36 -12.08 9.36
CA PHE A 32 0.57 -10.81 8.69
C PHE A 32 2.05 -10.51 8.49
N GLU A 33 2.41 -10.17 7.27
CA GLU A 33 3.78 -9.79 6.91
C GLU A 33 3.77 -8.71 5.84
N VAL A 34 4.51 -7.63 6.08
CA VAL A 34 4.82 -6.64 5.05
C VAL A 34 5.95 -7.18 4.18
N ILE A 35 5.68 -7.38 2.89
CA ILE A 35 6.70 -7.76 1.89
C ILE A 35 7.54 -6.54 1.54
N GLY A 36 6.88 -5.41 1.31
CA GLY A 36 7.54 -4.15 1.02
C GLY A 36 6.57 -2.98 1.08
N VAL A 37 7.11 -1.79 0.93
CA VAL A 37 6.35 -0.54 0.92
C VAL A 37 6.95 0.44 -0.06
N ALA A 38 6.09 1.07 -0.84
CA ALA A 38 6.45 2.19 -1.70
C ALA A 38 6.00 3.50 -1.06
N VAL A 39 6.87 4.49 -1.03
CA VAL A 39 6.55 5.85 -0.60
C VAL A 39 7.04 6.85 -1.63
N LYS A 40 6.16 7.78 -2.02
CA LYS A 40 6.50 8.89 -2.92
C LYS A 40 6.15 10.22 -2.28
N GLN A 41 7.14 11.06 -2.06
CA GLN A 41 6.91 12.45 -1.69
C GLN A 41 6.59 13.28 -2.94
N SER A 42 5.66 14.22 -2.84
CA SER A 42 5.34 15.14 -3.94
C SER A 42 6.59 15.83 -4.49
N GLY A 43 6.78 15.75 -5.81
CA GLY A 43 7.96 16.29 -6.50
C GLY A 43 9.22 15.42 -6.44
N GLY A 44 9.18 14.28 -5.74
CA GLY A 44 10.27 13.31 -5.65
C GLY A 44 10.03 12.03 -6.42
N GLU A 45 11.03 11.15 -6.42
CA GLU A 45 10.93 9.81 -6.96
C GLU A 45 10.23 8.85 -5.99
N THR A 46 9.65 7.78 -6.52
CA THR A 46 9.12 6.69 -5.71
C THR A 46 10.28 5.94 -5.06
N GLN A 47 10.21 5.76 -3.76
CA GLN A 47 11.16 4.97 -2.99
C GLN A 47 10.50 3.66 -2.58
N TRP A 48 11.07 2.54 -3.00
CA TRP A 48 10.66 1.20 -2.62
C TRP A 48 11.58 0.66 -1.52
N PHE A 49 10.99 0.03 -0.52
CA PHE A 49 11.75 -0.62 0.56
C PHE A 49 11.15 -1.99 0.89
N SER A 50 12.02 -3.00 0.98
CA SER A 50 11.71 -4.32 1.50
C SER A 50 12.77 -4.74 2.51
N GLY A 51 12.35 -5.15 3.70
CA GLY A 51 13.26 -5.52 4.78
C GLY A 51 12.54 -6.07 6.00
N THR A 52 13.27 -6.25 7.09
CA THR A 52 12.68 -6.64 8.38
C THR A 52 11.73 -5.56 8.88
N LYS A 53 10.81 -5.92 9.77
CA LYS A 53 9.87 -4.97 10.39
C LYS A 53 10.60 -3.75 10.99
N GLN A 54 11.73 -3.98 11.67
CA GLN A 54 12.52 -2.91 12.27
C GLN A 54 13.10 -1.97 11.20
N LYS A 55 13.71 -2.50 10.16
CA LYS A 55 14.27 -1.70 9.06
C LYS A 55 13.17 -0.97 8.26
N THR A 56 12.02 -1.60 8.07
CA THR A 56 10.84 -0.94 7.47
C THR A 56 10.38 0.24 8.32
N LYS A 57 10.37 0.08 9.65
CA LYS A 57 10.05 1.18 10.57
C LYS A 57 11.05 2.34 10.46
N GLU A 58 12.33 2.04 10.37
CA GLU A 58 13.40 3.05 10.19
C GLU A 58 13.22 3.79 8.85
N PHE A 59 12.95 3.07 7.76
CA PHE A 59 12.64 3.65 6.46
C PHE A 59 11.42 4.58 6.53
N LEU A 60 10.32 4.13 7.09
CA LEU A 60 9.09 4.92 7.23
C LEU A 60 9.31 6.16 8.10
N ASN A 61 10.09 6.07 9.18
CA ASN A 61 10.40 7.20 10.05
C ASN A 61 11.31 8.26 9.40
N SER A 62 11.89 7.99 8.23
CA SER A 62 12.62 9.01 7.47
C SER A 62 11.73 10.08 6.82
N PHE A 63 10.41 9.86 6.80
CA PHE A 63 9.42 10.78 6.25
C PHE A 63 8.70 11.56 7.36
N ASP A 64 8.34 12.81 7.09
CA ASP A 64 7.65 13.70 8.05
C ASP A 64 6.13 13.50 7.98
N TRP A 65 5.64 12.38 8.49
CA TRP A 65 4.20 12.05 8.50
C TRP A 65 3.37 13.05 9.31
N GLY A 66 3.90 13.51 10.44
CA GLY A 66 3.19 14.43 11.35
C GLY A 66 2.85 15.79 10.76
N ASN A 67 3.50 16.18 9.64
CA ASN A 67 3.24 17.41 8.90
C ASN A 67 2.77 17.17 7.46
N SER A 68 2.42 15.93 7.11
CA SER A 68 2.08 15.54 5.74
C SER A 68 0.63 15.09 5.59
N LEU A 69 0.13 15.22 4.36
CA LEU A 69 -1.06 14.55 3.86
C LEU A 69 -0.62 13.18 3.30
N ALA A 70 -1.05 12.09 3.93
CA ALA A 70 -0.86 10.75 3.39
C ALA A 70 -1.97 10.42 2.37
N ILE A 71 -1.59 9.88 1.22
CA ILE A 71 -2.51 9.45 0.15
C ILE A 71 -2.31 7.95 -0.08
N ALA A 72 -3.39 7.19 -0.12
CA ALA A 72 -3.40 5.80 -0.54
C ALA A 72 -4.69 5.47 -1.30
N HIS A 73 -4.70 4.36 -2.04
CA HIS A 73 -5.90 3.85 -2.70
C HIS A 73 -6.51 2.73 -1.85
N ASN A 74 -7.68 2.96 -1.24
CA ASN A 74 -8.23 2.22 -0.11
C ASN A 74 -7.42 2.47 1.17
N ALA A 75 -7.27 3.73 1.52
CA ALA A 75 -6.38 4.22 2.56
C ALA A 75 -6.61 3.58 3.95
N MET A 76 -7.79 3.04 4.23
CA MET A 76 -8.05 2.31 5.47
C MET A 76 -7.05 1.15 5.68
N PHE A 77 -6.68 0.45 4.62
CA PHE A 77 -5.72 -0.65 4.68
C PHE A 77 -4.32 -0.16 5.04
N ASP A 78 -3.76 0.76 4.24
CA ASP A 78 -2.40 1.26 4.43
C ASP A 78 -2.23 2.04 5.73
N MET A 79 -3.22 2.84 6.10
CA MET A 79 -3.19 3.62 7.33
C MET A 79 -3.33 2.75 8.59
N ALA A 80 -4.08 1.65 8.52
CA ALA A 80 -4.14 0.68 9.60
C ALA A 80 -2.77 0.00 9.80
N ILE A 81 -2.10 -0.42 8.73
CA ILE A 81 -0.75 -0.99 8.83
C ILE A 81 0.22 0.04 9.41
N LEU A 82 0.22 1.26 8.87
CA LEU A 82 1.10 2.34 9.31
C LEU A 82 0.94 2.65 10.80
N SER A 83 -0.31 2.70 11.28
CA SER A 83 -0.63 2.99 12.68
C SER A 83 -0.38 1.79 13.61
N TRP A 84 -0.89 0.60 13.26
CA TRP A 84 -0.90 -0.54 14.19
C TRP A 84 0.44 -1.28 14.27
N HIS A 85 1.18 -1.36 13.15
CA HIS A 85 2.47 -2.05 13.11
C HIS A 85 3.68 -1.14 13.30
N PHE A 86 3.55 0.15 12.92
CA PHE A 86 4.68 1.08 12.92
C PHE A 86 4.51 2.28 13.86
N ASP A 87 3.31 2.46 14.44
CA ASP A 87 2.97 3.58 15.33
C ASP A 87 3.19 4.97 14.68
N ILE A 88 2.87 5.08 13.41
CA ILE A 88 2.98 6.31 12.62
C ILE A 88 1.58 6.82 12.30
N LYS A 89 1.35 8.12 12.55
CA LYS A 89 0.07 8.78 12.31
C LYS A 89 0.28 10.02 11.45
N PRO A 90 -0.16 10.00 10.19
CA PRO A 90 -0.13 11.19 9.34
C PRO A 90 -1.03 12.30 9.89
N LYS A 91 -0.67 13.56 9.58
CA LYS A 91 -1.50 14.70 9.97
C LYS A 91 -2.88 14.67 9.32
N MET A 92 -2.95 14.26 8.07
CA MET A 92 -4.18 14.11 7.29
C MET A 92 -4.09 12.89 6.39
N ILE A 93 -5.25 12.36 6.01
CA ILE A 93 -5.37 11.19 5.13
C ILE A 93 -6.30 11.54 3.98
N ALA A 94 -5.93 11.15 2.76
CA ALA A 94 -6.77 11.19 1.58
C ALA A 94 -6.87 9.76 0.98
N ASP A 95 -8.10 9.31 0.77
CA ASP A 95 -8.39 8.02 0.16
C ASP A 95 -8.86 8.21 -1.28
N THR A 96 -8.01 7.86 -2.25
CA THR A 96 -8.34 8.01 -3.67
C THR A 96 -9.45 7.05 -4.13
N LEU A 97 -9.70 5.93 -3.43
CA LEU A 97 -10.85 5.07 -3.69
C LEU A 97 -12.16 5.78 -3.33
N SER A 98 -12.23 6.39 -2.14
CA SER A 98 -13.41 7.15 -1.70
C SER A 98 -13.66 8.37 -2.59
N MET A 99 -12.58 9.09 -2.97
CA MET A 99 -12.66 10.22 -3.89
C MET A 99 -13.19 9.79 -5.26
N SER A 100 -12.70 8.69 -5.83
CA SER A 100 -13.15 8.19 -7.12
C SER A 100 -14.63 7.78 -7.11
N ARG A 101 -15.09 7.17 -6.02
CA ARG A 101 -16.51 6.83 -5.86
C ARG A 101 -17.41 8.07 -5.83
N ALA A 102 -16.95 9.13 -5.17
CA ALA A 102 -17.70 10.40 -5.11
C ALA A 102 -17.75 11.12 -6.47
N ILE A 103 -16.68 11.03 -7.27
CA ILE A 103 -16.56 11.73 -8.56
C ILE A 103 -17.19 10.93 -9.70
N HIS A 104 -16.92 9.64 -9.77
CA HIS A 104 -17.27 8.79 -10.92
C HIS A 104 -18.44 7.85 -10.68
N SER A 105 -18.89 7.72 -9.43
CA SER A 105 -19.95 6.78 -9.06
C SER A 105 -19.61 5.35 -9.53
N VAL A 106 -20.57 4.66 -10.12
CA VAL A 106 -20.41 3.29 -10.64
C VAL A 106 -19.97 3.23 -12.10
N GLU A 107 -19.98 4.36 -12.81
CA GLU A 107 -19.73 4.40 -14.26
C GLU A 107 -18.29 4.00 -14.64
N VAL A 108 -17.32 4.45 -13.87
CA VAL A 108 -15.89 4.14 -14.11
C VAL A 108 -15.43 2.97 -13.23
N GLY A 109 -16.06 2.80 -12.06
CA GLY A 109 -15.60 1.91 -11.02
C GLY A 109 -14.51 2.54 -10.15
N GLY A 110 -14.26 1.93 -8.99
CA GLY A 110 -13.30 2.45 -8.00
C GLY A 110 -11.93 1.77 -8.03
N SER A 111 -11.73 0.73 -8.83
CA SER A 111 -10.44 0.04 -8.85
C SER A 111 -9.35 0.92 -9.48
N LEU A 112 -8.12 0.81 -8.96
CA LEU A 112 -6.98 1.55 -9.52
C LEU A 112 -6.79 1.25 -11.01
N LYS A 113 -7.01 -0.01 -11.44
CA LYS A 113 -6.97 -0.41 -12.84
C LYS A 113 -7.99 0.35 -13.71
N ALA A 114 -9.24 0.45 -13.24
CA ALA A 114 -10.29 1.20 -13.96
C ALA A 114 -9.97 2.68 -14.06
N LEU A 115 -9.46 3.29 -12.98
CA LEU A 115 -9.07 4.70 -12.94
C LEU A 115 -7.86 4.97 -13.85
N CYS A 116 -6.85 4.11 -13.84
CA CYS A 116 -5.70 4.24 -14.75
C CYS A 116 -6.15 4.20 -16.22
N SER A 117 -7.07 3.30 -16.58
CA SER A 117 -7.64 3.24 -17.92
C SER A 117 -8.42 4.51 -18.28
N TYR A 118 -9.29 4.96 -17.38
CA TYR A 118 -10.12 6.15 -17.60
C TYR A 118 -9.31 7.43 -17.79
N TYR A 119 -8.26 7.61 -16.97
CA TYR A 119 -7.38 8.78 -17.06
C TYR A 119 -6.20 8.62 -18.01
N HIS A 120 -6.15 7.53 -18.78
CA HIS A 120 -5.05 7.24 -19.72
C HIS A 120 -3.66 7.23 -19.04
N LEU A 121 -3.62 6.79 -17.78
CA LEU A 121 -2.38 6.51 -17.05
C LEU A 121 -1.85 5.13 -17.44
N GLY A 122 -0.58 4.87 -17.23
CA GLY A 122 0.04 3.57 -17.56
C GLY A 122 -0.72 2.38 -16.95
N ALA A 123 -0.56 1.20 -17.52
CA ALA A 123 -1.18 -0.02 -17.01
C ALA A 123 -0.63 -0.37 -15.62
N LYS A 124 -1.53 -0.85 -14.72
CA LYS A 124 -1.11 -1.46 -13.46
C LYS A 124 -0.38 -2.77 -13.77
N GLY A 125 0.78 -3.02 -13.14
CA GLY A 125 1.51 -4.28 -13.26
C GLY A 125 0.72 -5.48 -12.70
N ASP A 126 1.10 -6.68 -13.16
CA ASP A 126 0.47 -7.95 -12.75
C ASP A 126 1.31 -8.70 -11.69
N GLU A 127 2.28 -8.03 -11.07
CA GLU A 127 3.25 -8.61 -10.12
C GLU A 127 2.55 -9.24 -8.90
N VAL A 128 1.43 -8.66 -8.46
CA VAL A 128 0.63 -9.17 -7.34
C VAL A 128 0.19 -10.62 -7.56
N ILE A 129 -0.13 -11.02 -8.81
CA ILE A 129 -0.59 -12.38 -9.13
C ILE A 129 0.53 -13.41 -8.85
N ASN A 130 1.78 -13.03 -9.03
CA ASN A 130 2.94 -13.89 -8.84
C ASN A 130 3.39 -14.00 -7.37
N ALA A 131 2.78 -13.22 -6.48
CA ALA A 131 3.10 -13.17 -5.05
C ALA A 131 2.25 -14.11 -4.19
N LEU A 132 1.24 -14.78 -4.77
CA LEU A 132 0.36 -15.69 -4.03
C LEU A 132 1.15 -16.76 -3.27
N GLY A 133 0.99 -16.78 -1.93
CA GLY A 133 1.64 -17.74 -1.04
C GLY A 133 3.14 -17.50 -0.82
N LYS A 134 3.71 -16.40 -1.33
CA LYS A 134 5.11 -16.06 -1.14
C LYS A 134 5.29 -15.07 0.01
N ARG A 135 6.20 -15.37 0.91
CA ARG A 135 6.68 -14.47 1.94
C ARG A 135 7.86 -13.64 1.43
N ARG A 136 8.22 -12.57 2.12
CA ARG A 136 9.33 -11.70 1.72
C ARG A 136 10.61 -12.48 1.42
N ILE A 137 10.93 -13.51 2.20
CA ILE A 137 12.13 -14.34 2.04
C ILE A 137 12.11 -15.24 0.77
N ASP A 138 10.93 -15.42 0.17
CA ASP A 138 10.76 -16.25 -1.04
C ASP A 138 11.00 -15.46 -2.34
N PHE A 139 11.23 -14.16 -2.23
CA PHE A 139 11.57 -13.30 -3.36
C PHE A 139 13.08 -13.09 -3.44
N ASP A 140 13.62 -13.15 -4.66
CA ASP A 140 14.95 -12.63 -4.94
C ASP A 140 14.93 -11.09 -5.10
N ASP A 141 16.11 -10.47 -5.08
CA ASP A 141 16.25 -9.01 -5.16
C ASP A 141 15.64 -8.44 -6.45
N ASP A 142 15.75 -9.16 -7.58
CA ASP A 142 15.19 -8.74 -8.86
C ASP A 142 13.66 -8.79 -8.85
N SER A 143 13.07 -9.80 -8.24
CA SER A 143 11.62 -9.93 -8.08
C SER A 143 11.07 -8.87 -7.13
N LEU A 144 11.76 -8.58 -6.02
CA LEU A 144 11.39 -7.49 -5.12
C LEU A 144 11.47 -6.12 -5.77
N ALA A 145 12.43 -5.88 -6.66
CA ALA A 145 12.57 -4.62 -7.37
C ALA A 145 11.46 -4.35 -8.39
N ARG A 146 10.76 -5.39 -8.84
CA ARG A 146 9.63 -5.29 -9.78
C ARG A 146 8.27 -5.20 -9.10
N TYR A 147 8.23 -5.53 -7.82
CA TYR A 147 7.01 -5.54 -7.01
C TYR A 147 6.54 -4.11 -6.70
#